data_a42e50dd2380ea745f5dd4f6bb988e82
#
_entry.id   a42e50dd2380ea745f5dd4f6bb988e82
#
_cell.length_a   1.000
_cell.length_b   1.000
_cell.length_c   1.000
_cell.angle_alpha   90.00
_cell.angle_beta   90.00
_cell.angle_gamma   90.00
#
_symmetry.space_group_name_H-M   'P 1'
#
loop_
_entity.id
_entity.type
_entity.pdbx_description
1 polymer ?
#
loop_
_entity_poly.entity_id
_entity_poly.type
_entity_poly.pdbx_seq_one_letter_code
_entity_poly.pdbx_strand_id
1 'polypeptide(L)'
;MNWAREVALRIIRERPNEEVYTVASGVSPSGYVHIGNFREIATPYLVAEELKRLGKKVRYILSFDEYDRFRKVPGNIDKSYEKYIGMPYTDLPSPYTENESYATYMENRFLNELKEMGIEVECIYQTKEYQSGRYNKYIKIAMDRRKEIFTIIDSFRTQDATIEEIENYYPISIYCPTCHKDSTKILSYDEKTGNVSYECTCGYSSILNISTATNIKLQWKVDWPMRWMVEQVTFETAGMDHSAANGSKAVSERVVKEIYNYNPPVFTPYNFIGIKGGGAKMSSSKGNVLTLTDLLKVYDKNIILWFYAKYDPMHAFDIALDNDVIRYYGEFDRYVKMYFNNTIDDKNRTIIEQTGVTKDYLNNPNFSYLATFLPIVNYNEDLLKELLEKENINCNTKEYAERLARAKYWVETYGKDYQVKLLEEKNIEVYDSLSPLEKSWLEKTKEILENTYQTSEELQKELYSVVKTKDLSEEELKSTQKRYFQILYNLLLGTSKGPKLGLFLLALDKDKVKELI
;
A
#
# COMPACT_ATOMS: atom_id res chain seq x y z
N MET A 1 -16.69 15.19 -7.12
CA MET A 1 -15.87 14.36 -8.02
C MET A 1 -14.50 14.20 -7.36
N ASN A 2 -13.87 13.03 -7.45
CA ASN A 2 -12.51 12.84 -6.95
C ASN A 2 -11.51 12.81 -8.12
N TRP A 3 -10.22 12.82 -7.79
CA TRP A 3 -9.12 12.88 -8.75
C TRP A 3 -9.14 11.73 -9.80
N ALA A 4 -9.43 10.48 -9.38
CA ALA A 4 -9.39 9.33 -10.29
C ALA A 4 -10.47 9.43 -11.37
N ARG A 5 -11.67 9.90 -11.00
CA ARG A 5 -12.75 10.16 -11.96
C ARG A 5 -12.42 11.31 -12.92
N GLU A 6 -11.76 12.36 -12.42
CA GLU A 6 -11.28 13.46 -13.26
C GLU A 6 -10.25 12.98 -14.29
N VAL A 7 -9.31 12.13 -13.87
CA VAL A 7 -8.32 11.51 -14.77
C VAL A 7 -9.01 10.60 -15.78
N ALA A 8 -9.95 9.75 -15.37
CA ALA A 8 -10.70 8.87 -16.27
C ALA A 8 -11.46 9.68 -17.35
N LEU A 9 -12.13 10.76 -16.96
CA LEU A 9 -12.81 11.66 -17.90
C LEU A 9 -11.83 12.36 -18.85
N ARG A 10 -10.64 12.74 -18.36
CA ARG A 10 -9.57 13.29 -19.19
C ARG A 10 -9.10 12.27 -20.24
N ILE A 11 -8.89 11.03 -19.84
CA ILE A 11 -8.48 9.94 -20.76
C ILE A 11 -9.53 9.77 -21.86
N ILE A 12 -10.81 9.69 -21.52
CA ILE A 12 -11.90 9.55 -22.51
C ILE A 12 -11.93 10.73 -23.48
N ARG A 13 -11.71 11.95 -22.99
CA ARG A 13 -11.68 13.17 -23.83
C ARG A 13 -10.46 13.22 -24.76
N GLU A 14 -9.28 12.83 -24.28
CA GLU A 14 -8.04 12.87 -25.05
C GLU A 14 -7.88 11.64 -25.98
N ARG A 15 -8.59 10.55 -25.67
CA ARG A 15 -8.58 9.28 -26.41
C ARG A 15 -10.03 8.82 -26.72
N PRO A 16 -10.82 9.59 -27.50
CA PRO A 16 -12.25 9.33 -27.66
C PRO A 16 -12.59 8.07 -28.48
N ASN A 17 -11.66 7.61 -29.32
CA ASN A 17 -11.90 6.55 -30.31
C ASN A 17 -11.33 5.17 -29.90
N GLU A 18 -10.88 5.03 -28.65
CA GLU A 18 -10.35 3.75 -28.16
C GLU A 18 -11.49 2.74 -27.92
N GLU A 19 -11.34 1.55 -28.51
CA GLU A 19 -12.26 0.43 -28.23
C GLU A 19 -11.99 -0.18 -26.86
N VAL A 20 -10.70 -0.23 -26.47
CA VAL A 20 -10.20 -0.73 -25.19
C VAL A 20 -9.22 0.28 -24.62
N TYR A 21 -9.45 0.69 -23.40
CA TYR A 21 -8.53 1.57 -22.67
C TYR A 21 -7.50 0.71 -21.93
N THR A 22 -6.26 0.70 -22.43
CA THR A 22 -5.17 0.00 -21.75
C THR A 22 -4.55 0.91 -20.70
N VAL A 23 -4.67 0.53 -19.45
CA VAL A 23 -4.07 1.18 -18.30
C VAL A 23 -2.84 0.38 -17.88
N ALA A 24 -1.69 1.02 -17.73
CA ALA A 24 -0.43 0.35 -17.49
C ALA A 24 0.20 0.71 -16.14
N SER A 25 0.88 -0.28 -15.57
CA SER A 25 1.79 -0.17 -14.44
C SER A 25 3.04 -0.98 -14.72
N GLY A 26 4.15 -0.63 -14.07
CA GLY A 26 5.40 -1.39 -14.16
C GLY A 26 6.10 -1.50 -12.82
N VAL A 27 6.68 -2.66 -12.55
CA VAL A 27 7.53 -2.89 -11.38
C VAL A 27 8.77 -3.68 -11.74
N SER A 28 9.90 -3.30 -11.15
CA SER A 28 11.14 -4.08 -11.21
C SER A 28 11.25 -4.96 -9.97
N PRO A 29 11.62 -6.24 -10.09
CA PRO A 29 11.83 -7.15 -8.96
C PRO A 29 13.14 -6.87 -8.23
N SER A 30 13.55 -5.62 -8.10
CA SER A 30 14.79 -5.20 -7.45
C SER A 30 14.80 -5.40 -5.92
N GLY A 31 13.68 -5.77 -5.35
CA GLY A 31 13.41 -6.02 -3.93
C GLY A 31 11.92 -6.06 -3.67
N TYR A 32 11.52 -6.14 -2.41
CA TYR A 32 10.11 -6.12 -2.05
C TYR A 32 9.43 -4.83 -2.50
N VAL A 33 8.21 -4.95 -3.06
CA VAL A 33 7.38 -3.80 -3.36
C VAL A 33 6.86 -3.21 -2.04
N HIS A 34 7.29 -2.00 -1.73
CA HIS A 34 6.84 -1.31 -0.53
C HIS A 34 5.64 -0.39 -0.81
N ILE A 35 4.97 0.08 0.23
CA ILE A 35 3.76 0.92 0.12
C ILE A 35 3.95 2.16 -0.75
N GLY A 36 5.17 2.74 -0.81
CA GLY A 36 5.48 3.85 -1.70
C GLY A 36 5.45 3.44 -3.17
N ASN A 37 5.99 2.26 -3.51
CA ASN A 37 5.92 1.71 -4.86
C ASN A 37 4.50 1.21 -5.21
N PHE A 38 3.71 0.79 -4.21
CA PHE A 38 2.33 0.39 -4.46
C PHE A 38 1.48 1.52 -5.04
N ARG A 39 1.91 2.77 -4.91
CA ARG A 39 1.25 3.91 -5.59
C ARG A 39 1.29 3.80 -7.11
N GLU A 40 2.34 3.17 -7.67
CA GLU A 40 2.45 2.81 -9.08
C GLU A 40 1.33 1.87 -9.55
N ILE A 41 0.78 1.09 -8.63
CA ILE A 41 -0.31 0.14 -8.90
C ILE A 41 -1.67 0.75 -8.53
N ALA A 42 -1.78 1.33 -7.34
CA ALA A 42 -3.04 1.84 -6.82
C ALA A 42 -3.59 2.99 -7.68
N THR A 43 -2.73 3.88 -8.18
CA THR A 43 -3.16 5.01 -9.02
C THR A 43 -3.80 4.55 -10.33
N PRO A 44 -3.15 3.72 -11.17
CA PRO A 44 -3.77 3.18 -12.38
C PRO A 44 -4.97 2.27 -12.09
N TYR A 45 -4.94 1.47 -11.03
CA TYR A 45 -6.07 0.65 -10.62
C TYR A 45 -7.33 1.48 -10.38
N LEU A 46 -7.23 2.55 -9.59
CA LEU A 46 -8.36 3.43 -9.29
C LEU A 46 -8.88 4.14 -10.55
N VAL A 47 -8.00 4.52 -11.47
CA VAL A 47 -8.39 5.08 -12.78
C VAL A 47 -9.06 4.02 -13.66
N ALA A 48 -8.54 2.78 -13.69
CA ALA A 48 -9.13 1.68 -14.43
C ALA A 48 -10.54 1.37 -13.94
N GLU A 49 -10.76 1.32 -12.62
CA GLU A 49 -12.08 1.11 -12.03
C GLU A 49 -13.06 2.26 -12.37
N GLU A 50 -12.60 3.51 -12.41
CA GLU A 50 -13.44 4.62 -12.85
C GLU A 50 -13.79 4.54 -14.35
N LEU A 51 -12.85 4.17 -15.20
CA LEU A 51 -13.14 3.93 -16.62
C LEU A 51 -14.19 2.83 -16.80
N LYS A 52 -14.09 1.73 -16.04
CA LYS A 52 -15.11 0.65 -16.04
C LYS A 52 -16.48 1.16 -15.59
N ARG A 53 -16.55 1.97 -14.52
CA ARG A 53 -17.81 2.60 -14.05
C ARG A 53 -18.41 3.57 -15.07
N LEU A 54 -17.58 4.18 -15.89
CA LEU A 54 -17.99 5.02 -17.02
C LEU A 54 -18.38 4.20 -18.26
N GLY A 55 -18.50 2.87 -18.15
CA GLY A 55 -18.95 1.96 -19.20
C GLY A 55 -17.88 1.67 -20.26
N LYS A 56 -16.59 1.91 -19.97
CA LYS A 56 -15.50 1.64 -20.90
C LYS A 56 -14.96 0.22 -20.75
N LYS A 57 -14.52 -0.39 -21.86
CA LYS A 57 -13.73 -1.62 -21.82
C LYS A 57 -12.32 -1.25 -21.38
N VAL A 58 -11.81 -1.93 -20.36
CA VAL A 58 -10.50 -1.63 -19.77
C VAL A 58 -9.66 -2.89 -19.73
N ARG A 59 -8.41 -2.75 -20.15
CA ARG A 59 -7.33 -3.72 -19.97
C ARG A 59 -6.34 -3.13 -18.99
N TYR A 60 -6.18 -3.70 -17.81
CA TYR A 60 -5.19 -3.25 -16.82
C TYR A 60 -4.00 -4.19 -16.82
N ILE A 61 -2.86 -3.70 -17.30
CA ILE A 61 -1.61 -4.47 -17.41
C ILE A 61 -0.62 -4.10 -16.32
N LEU A 62 0.10 -5.11 -15.83
CA LEU A 62 1.26 -4.96 -14.96
C LEU A 62 2.48 -5.56 -15.64
N SER A 63 3.43 -4.71 -16.01
CA SER A 63 4.69 -5.13 -16.58
C SER A 63 5.71 -5.42 -15.49
N PHE A 64 6.31 -6.62 -15.53
CA PHE A 64 7.46 -6.95 -14.71
C PHE A 64 8.74 -6.70 -15.47
N ASP A 65 9.65 -5.86 -14.92
CA ASP A 65 10.94 -5.52 -15.52
C ASP A 65 12.04 -6.50 -15.08
N GLU A 66 11.71 -7.79 -15.11
CA GLU A 66 12.59 -8.87 -14.65
C GLU A 66 13.74 -9.17 -15.61
N TYR A 67 13.62 -8.70 -16.85
CA TYR A 67 14.70 -8.78 -17.86
C TYR A 67 15.72 -7.63 -17.74
N ASP A 68 15.53 -6.74 -16.78
CA ASP A 68 16.51 -5.71 -16.46
C ASP A 68 17.69 -6.31 -15.71
N ARG A 69 18.86 -5.65 -15.86
CA ARG A 69 20.09 -6.07 -15.20
C ARG A 69 20.04 -5.92 -13.68
N PHE A 70 20.57 -6.89 -12.98
CA PHE A 70 20.86 -6.77 -11.56
C PHE A 70 22.01 -5.78 -11.34
N ARG A 71 21.72 -4.62 -10.75
CA ARG A 71 22.66 -3.49 -10.66
C ARG A 71 23.50 -3.49 -9.39
N LYS A 72 22.93 -3.95 -8.28
CA LYS A 72 23.57 -3.98 -6.96
C LYS A 72 22.89 -4.99 -6.06
N VAL A 73 23.63 -5.51 -5.10
CA VAL A 73 23.10 -6.41 -4.06
C VAL A 73 22.29 -5.60 -3.05
N PRO A 74 21.00 -5.93 -2.81
CA PRO A 74 20.23 -5.34 -1.72
C PRO A 74 20.87 -5.61 -0.35
N GLY A 75 20.69 -4.68 0.61
CA GLY A 75 21.35 -4.76 1.91
C GLY A 75 20.95 -5.94 2.80
N ASN A 76 19.84 -6.60 2.48
CA ASN A 76 19.33 -7.80 3.15
C ASN A 76 19.71 -9.11 2.46
N ILE A 77 20.54 -9.07 1.42
CA ILE A 77 21.02 -10.23 0.66
C ILE A 77 22.52 -10.40 0.87
N ASP A 78 22.96 -11.65 0.89
CA ASP A 78 24.37 -12.00 1.07
C ASP A 78 25.25 -11.42 -0.05
N LYS A 79 26.43 -10.92 0.31
CA LYS A 79 27.38 -10.30 -0.62
C LYS A 79 27.87 -11.24 -1.73
N SER A 80 27.75 -12.56 -1.56
CA SER A 80 28.06 -13.53 -2.62
C SER A 80 27.26 -13.30 -3.90
N TYR A 81 26.15 -12.56 -3.82
CA TYR A 81 25.34 -12.15 -4.99
C TYR A 81 26.02 -11.10 -5.87
N GLU A 82 27.12 -10.48 -5.45
CA GLU A 82 27.93 -9.57 -6.30
C GLU A 82 28.37 -10.22 -7.60
N LYS A 83 28.58 -11.54 -7.60
CA LYS A 83 28.93 -12.30 -8.81
C LYS A 83 27.88 -12.25 -9.91
N TYR A 84 26.63 -11.97 -9.57
CA TYR A 84 25.50 -11.90 -10.51
C TYR A 84 25.25 -10.48 -11.07
N ILE A 85 25.97 -9.46 -10.59
CA ILE A 85 25.82 -8.09 -11.10
C ILE A 85 26.06 -8.09 -12.62
N GLY A 86 25.11 -7.50 -13.35
CA GLY A 86 25.09 -7.45 -14.82
C GLY A 86 24.22 -8.52 -15.49
N MET A 87 23.75 -9.55 -14.76
CA MET A 87 22.78 -10.52 -15.25
C MET A 87 21.35 -9.99 -15.16
N PRO A 88 20.40 -10.47 -15.97
CA PRO A 88 18.99 -10.17 -15.77
C PRO A 88 18.48 -10.82 -14.48
N TYR A 89 17.47 -10.20 -13.83
CA TYR A 89 16.92 -10.74 -12.56
C TYR A 89 16.41 -12.18 -12.68
N THR A 90 15.96 -12.59 -13.86
CA THR A 90 15.49 -13.96 -14.14
C THR A 90 16.57 -15.03 -14.07
N ASP A 91 17.83 -14.65 -14.28
CA ASP A 91 18.97 -15.59 -14.26
C ASP A 91 19.58 -15.75 -12.85
N LEU A 92 19.13 -14.95 -11.87
CA LEU A 92 19.59 -15.05 -10.50
C LEU A 92 18.82 -16.14 -9.75
N PRO A 93 19.50 -17.01 -8.98
CA PRO A 93 18.79 -17.90 -8.05
C PRO A 93 18.12 -17.08 -6.94
N SER A 94 17.00 -17.57 -6.43
CA SER A 94 16.37 -16.95 -5.25
C SER A 94 17.24 -17.13 -4.01
N PRO A 95 17.45 -16.09 -3.19
CA PRO A 95 18.11 -16.24 -1.89
C PRO A 95 17.17 -16.75 -0.79
N TYR A 96 15.88 -16.94 -1.11
CA TYR A 96 14.83 -17.25 -0.14
C TYR A 96 14.25 -18.65 -0.29
N THR A 97 14.27 -19.20 -1.52
CA THR A 97 13.67 -20.48 -1.87
C THR A 97 14.59 -21.25 -2.80
N GLU A 98 14.53 -22.58 -2.76
CA GLU A 98 15.18 -23.45 -3.73
C GLU A 98 14.34 -23.56 -5.00
N ASN A 99 14.99 -23.77 -6.15
CA ASN A 99 14.36 -24.02 -7.44
C ASN A 99 13.53 -22.88 -8.05
N GLU A 100 13.67 -21.68 -7.55
CA GLU A 100 13.06 -20.45 -8.10
C GLU A 100 14.13 -19.43 -8.48
N SER A 101 13.81 -18.55 -9.45
CA SER A 101 14.64 -17.37 -9.69
C SER A 101 14.30 -16.27 -8.67
N TYR A 102 15.26 -15.35 -8.52
CA TYR A 102 15.05 -14.14 -7.73
C TYR A 102 13.80 -13.36 -8.20
N ALA A 103 13.67 -13.18 -9.51
CA ALA A 103 12.53 -12.50 -10.11
C ALA A 103 11.22 -13.22 -9.80
N THR A 104 11.14 -14.52 -10.06
CA THR A 104 9.92 -15.32 -9.83
C THR A 104 9.45 -15.26 -8.37
N TYR A 105 10.39 -15.33 -7.42
CA TYR A 105 10.05 -15.18 -6.00
C TYR A 105 9.41 -13.82 -5.68
N MET A 106 10.03 -12.72 -6.16
CA MET A 106 9.51 -11.37 -5.92
C MET A 106 8.16 -11.13 -6.59
N GLU A 107 7.98 -11.62 -7.80
CA GLU A 107 6.74 -11.53 -8.59
C GLU A 107 5.59 -12.28 -7.91
N ASN A 108 5.81 -13.55 -7.57
CA ASN A 108 4.81 -14.39 -6.91
C ASN A 108 4.37 -13.79 -5.58
N ARG A 109 5.31 -13.29 -4.79
CA ARG A 109 5.00 -12.60 -3.54
C ARG A 109 4.11 -11.39 -3.79
N PHE A 110 4.48 -10.54 -4.72
CA PHE A 110 3.71 -9.32 -5.01
C PHE A 110 2.33 -9.64 -5.61
N LEU A 111 2.22 -10.63 -6.49
CA LEU A 111 0.93 -11.07 -7.02
C LEU A 111 0.00 -11.62 -5.94
N ASN A 112 0.53 -12.32 -4.94
CA ASN A 112 -0.25 -12.73 -3.78
C ASN A 112 -0.77 -11.51 -2.98
N GLU A 113 0.06 -10.49 -2.77
CA GLU A 113 -0.35 -9.23 -2.12
C GLU A 113 -1.47 -8.52 -2.92
N LEU A 114 -1.36 -8.46 -4.25
CA LEU A 114 -2.42 -7.89 -5.11
C LEU A 114 -3.72 -8.70 -5.04
N LYS A 115 -3.62 -10.03 -5.01
CA LYS A 115 -4.78 -10.92 -4.85
C LYS A 115 -5.49 -10.69 -3.52
N GLU A 116 -4.76 -10.52 -2.42
CA GLU A 116 -5.34 -10.18 -1.11
C GLU A 116 -6.02 -8.80 -1.14
N MET A 117 -5.47 -7.84 -1.87
CA MET A 117 -6.08 -6.54 -2.11
C MET A 117 -7.33 -6.61 -3.01
N GLY A 118 -7.54 -7.72 -3.74
CA GLY A 118 -8.60 -7.85 -4.73
C GLY A 118 -8.31 -7.10 -6.04
N ILE A 119 -7.03 -6.87 -6.35
CA ILE A 119 -6.58 -6.20 -7.57
C ILE A 119 -6.21 -7.25 -8.61
N GLU A 120 -6.94 -7.27 -9.72
CA GLU A 120 -6.67 -8.16 -10.85
C GLU A 120 -5.92 -7.40 -11.94
N VAL A 121 -4.84 -8.02 -12.44
CA VAL A 121 -3.98 -7.46 -13.49
C VAL A 121 -3.65 -8.51 -14.55
N GLU A 122 -3.45 -8.07 -15.79
CA GLU A 122 -2.84 -8.89 -16.82
C GLU A 122 -1.32 -8.70 -16.75
N CYS A 123 -0.59 -9.76 -16.40
CA CYS A 123 0.86 -9.70 -16.26
C CYS A 123 1.57 -9.75 -17.61
N ILE A 124 2.50 -8.83 -17.83
CA ILE A 124 3.43 -8.83 -18.97
C ILE A 124 4.84 -9.08 -18.42
N TYR A 125 5.41 -10.22 -18.79
CA TYR A 125 6.76 -10.61 -18.38
C TYR A 125 7.75 -10.24 -19.47
N GLN A 126 8.63 -9.29 -19.19
CA GLN A 126 9.53 -8.75 -20.21
C GLN A 126 10.51 -9.78 -20.76
N THR A 127 10.96 -10.73 -19.94
CA THR A 127 11.78 -11.85 -20.43
C THR A 127 11.06 -12.63 -21.54
N LYS A 128 9.77 -12.96 -21.36
CA LYS A 128 8.99 -13.66 -22.38
C LYS A 128 8.85 -12.83 -23.65
N GLU A 129 8.58 -11.54 -23.51
CA GLU A 129 8.38 -10.64 -24.64
C GLU A 129 9.65 -10.51 -25.48
N TYR A 130 10.80 -10.34 -24.83
CA TYR A 130 12.09 -10.26 -25.51
C TYR A 130 12.52 -11.60 -26.12
N GLN A 131 12.47 -12.68 -25.35
CA GLN A 131 12.94 -14.00 -25.78
C GLN A 131 12.04 -14.64 -26.83
N SER A 132 10.75 -14.29 -26.90
CA SER A 132 9.85 -14.74 -27.98
C SER A 132 10.13 -14.07 -29.32
N GLY A 133 10.93 -13.00 -29.34
CA GLY A 133 11.17 -12.20 -30.53
C GLY A 133 10.04 -11.22 -30.88
N ARG A 134 8.99 -11.11 -30.02
CA ARG A 134 7.88 -10.17 -30.25
C ARG A 134 8.34 -8.74 -30.50
N TYR A 135 9.42 -8.34 -29.82
CA TYR A 135 9.98 -6.99 -29.92
C TYR A 135 11.03 -6.82 -31.04
N ASN A 136 11.51 -7.89 -31.69
CA ASN A 136 12.64 -7.81 -32.60
C ASN A 136 12.45 -6.81 -33.74
N LYS A 137 11.25 -6.74 -34.34
CA LYS A 137 10.95 -5.75 -35.38
C LYS A 137 11.05 -4.30 -34.90
N TYR A 138 10.71 -4.05 -33.63
CA TYR A 138 10.76 -2.72 -33.06
C TYR A 138 12.16 -2.36 -32.56
N ILE A 139 12.93 -3.36 -32.12
CA ILE A 139 14.36 -3.23 -31.83
C ILE A 139 15.11 -2.85 -33.13
N LYS A 140 14.74 -3.49 -34.26
CA LYS A 140 15.33 -3.12 -35.54
C LYS A 140 15.03 -1.68 -35.94
N ILE A 141 13.78 -1.21 -35.77
CA ILE A 141 13.42 0.19 -36.00
C ILE A 141 14.29 1.12 -35.13
N ALA A 142 14.46 0.81 -33.84
CA ALA A 142 15.29 1.62 -32.94
C ALA A 142 16.77 1.63 -33.38
N MET A 143 17.29 0.52 -33.85
CA MET A 143 18.68 0.41 -34.35
C MET A 143 18.88 1.17 -35.65
N ASP A 144 17.95 1.04 -36.60
CA ASP A 144 18.00 1.77 -37.87
C ASP A 144 17.90 3.29 -37.69
N ARG A 145 17.11 3.72 -36.67
CA ARG A 145 16.91 5.14 -36.37
C ARG A 145 17.69 5.63 -35.12
N ARG A 146 18.75 4.91 -34.75
CA ARG A 146 19.52 5.17 -33.53
C ARG A 146 20.08 6.59 -33.44
N LYS A 147 20.47 7.19 -34.54
CA LYS A 147 20.98 8.57 -34.58
C LYS A 147 19.88 9.60 -34.30
N GLU A 148 18.66 9.37 -34.79
CA GLU A 148 17.50 10.20 -34.50
C GLU A 148 17.11 10.07 -33.01
N ILE A 149 17.10 8.83 -32.47
CA ILE A 149 16.88 8.59 -31.05
C ILE A 149 17.93 9.31 -30.20
N PHE A 150 19.19 9.22 -30.60
CA PHE A 150 20.26 9.93 -29.89
C PHE A 150 20.05 11.45 -29.91
N THR A 151 19.67 12.01 -31.03
CA THR A 151 19.35 13.45 -31.17
C THR A 151 18.21 13.86 -30.23
N ILE A 152 17.17 13.01 -30.11
CA ILE A 152 16.10 13.24 -29.14
C ILE A 152 16.66 13.24 -27.72
N ILE A 153 17.44 12.24 -27.34
CA ILE A 153 18.03 12.11 -25.98
C ILE A 153 18.95 13.29 -25.68
N ASP A 154 19.78 13.68 -26.64
CA ASP A 154 20.76 14.75 -26.52
C ASP A 154 20.09 16.11 -26.32
N SER A 155 18.92 16.36 -26.96
CA SER A 155 18.15 17.59 -26.79
C SER A 155 17.68 17.85 -25.33
N PHE A 156 17.77 16.86 -24.46
CA PHE A 156 17.46 16.97 -23.02
C PHE A 156 18.74 17.01 -22.15
N ARG A 157 19.93 16.96 -22.77
CA ARG A 157 21.21 17.09 -22.05
C ARG A 157 21.58 18.56 -21.87
N THR A 158 22.44 18.83 -20.91
CA THR A 158 22.98 20.15 -20.64
C THR A 158 24.31 20.42 -21.39
N GLN A 159 24.88 19.41 -21.97
CA GLN A 159 26.14 19.46 -22.72
C GLN A 159 25.93 18.81 -24.10
N ASP A 160 26.46 19.43 -25.14
CA ASP A 160 26.39 18.90 -26.49
C ASP A 160 27.20 17.60 -26.61
N ALA A 161 26.65 16.67 -27.38
CA ALA A 161 27.30 15.40 -27.65
C ALA A 161 28.48 15.55 -28.62
N THR A 162 29.47 14.71 -28.45
CA THR A 162 30.55 14.56 -29.42
C THR A 162 30.11 13.71 -30.63
N ILE A 163 30.80 13.87 -31.77
CA ILE A 163 30.55 13.03 -32.95
C ILE A 163 30.76 11.55 -32.63
N GLU A 164 31.75 11.24 -31.79
CA GLU A 164 32.04 9.87 -31.38
C GLU A 164 30.88 9.26 -30.56
N GLU A 165 30.27 10.02 -29.64
CA GLU A 165 29.07 9.57 -28.88
C GLU A 165 27.90 9.25 -29.83
N ILE A 166 27.65 10.11 -30.83
CA ILE A 166 26.59 9.91 -31.83
C ILE A 166 26.80 8.63 -32.64
N GLU A 167 28.02 8.44 -33.18
CA GLU A 167 28.33 7.29 -34.01
C GLU A 167 28.32 5.97 -33.24
N ASN A 168 28.73 5.97 -31.99
CA ASN A 168 28.81 4.78 -31.15
C ASN A 168 27.56 4.56 -30.26
N TYR A 169 26.52 5.36 -30.42
CA TYR A 169 25.27 5.13 -29.71
C TYR A 169 24.48 3.97 -30.31
N TYR A 170 24.16 2.98 -29.49
CA TYR A 170 23.25 1.89 -29.78
C TYR A 170 22.22 1.76 -28.67
N PRO A 171 20.91 1.80 -28.98
CA PRO A 171 19.83 1.81 -27.95
C PRO A 171 19.56 0.43 -27.34
N ILE A 172 20.51 -0.50 -27.42
CA ILE A 172 20.39 -1.86 -26.91
C ILE A 172 21.55 -2.23 -25.99
N SER A 173 21.28 -3.22 -25.13
CA SER A 173 22.26 -4.01 -24.41
C SER A 173 22.14 -5.47 -24.86
N ILE A 174 23.23 -6.23 -24.84
CA ILE A 174 23.24 -7.64 -25.19
C ILE A 174 23.70 -8.43 -23.97
N TYR A 175 22.91 -9.42 -23.55
CA TYR A 175 23.34 -10.37 -22.54
C TYR A 175 24.24 -11.44 -23.18
N CYS A 176 25.44 -11.60 -22.65
CA CYS A 176 26.41 -12.55 -23.17
C CYS A 176 25.93 -13.99 -22.93
N PRO A 177 25.91 -14.87 -23.97
CA PRO A 177 25.45 -16.25 -23.77
C PRO A 177 26.40 -17.11 -22.92
N THR A 178 27.62 -16.64 -22.65
CA THR A 178 28.62 -17.35 -21.86
C THR A 178 28.59 -16.96 -20.38
N CYS A 179 28.56 -15.66 -20.06
CA CYS A 179 28.57 -15.18 -18.66
C CYS A 179 27.23 -14.59 -18.20
N HIS A 180 26.24 -14.55 -19.09
CA HIS A 180 24.89 -14.02 -18.86
C HIS A 180 24.83 -12.52 -18.49
N LYS A 181 25.94 -11.79 -18.52
CA LYS A 181 26.02 -10.39 -18.17
C LYS A 181 25.88 -9.47 -19.38
N ASP A 182 25.41 -8.25 -19.14
CA ASP A 182 25.35 -7.18 -20.13
C ASP A 182 26.67 -6.40 -20.28
N SER A 183 27.78 -6.99 -19.83
CA SER A 183 29.14 -6.41 -19.95
C SER A 183 29.68 -6.58 -21.40
N THR A 184 28.83 -6.23 -22.36
CA THR A 184 29.09 -6.35 -23.80
C THR A 184 29.28 -4.98 -24.43
N LYS A 185 30.13 -4.92 -25.47
CA LYS A 185 30.33 -3.73 -26.27
C LYS A 185 29.97 -4.05 -27.72
N ILE A 186 29.14 -3.23 -28.33
CA ILE A 186 28.79 -3.33 -29.74
C ILE A 186 29.94 -2.74 -30.56
N LEU A 187 30.41 -3.49 -31.54
CA LEU A 187 31.50 -3.11 -32.43
C LEU A 187 30.99 -2.53 -33.76
N SER A 188 29.93 -3.12 -34.30
CA SER A 188 29.31 -2.65 -35.54
C SER A 188 27.87 -3.11 -35.68
N TYR A 189 27.11 -2.37 -36.48
CA TYR A 189 25.74 -2.72 -36.88
C TYR A 189 25.60 -2.54 -38.41
N ASP A 190 25.10 -3.57 -39.07
CA ASP A 190 24.74 -3.54 -40.48
C ASP A 190 23.22 -3.40 -40.65
N GLU A 191 22.76 -2.22 -41.06
CA GLU A 191 21.33 -1.90 -41.23
C GLU A 191 20.64 -2.80 -42.28
N LYS A 192 21.37 -3.26 -43.32
CA LYS A 192 20.80 -4.07 -44.40
C LYS A 192 20.49 -5.49 -43.95
N THR A 193 21.38 -6.09 -43.19
CA THR A 193 21.25 -7.46 -42.73
C THR A 193 20.66 -7.58 -41.35
N GLY A 194 20.71 -6.51 -40.53
CA GLY A 194 20.34 -6.53 -39.13
C GLY A 194 21.37 -7.21 -38.22
N ASN A 195 22.61 -7.42 -38.73
CA ASN A 195 23.67 -8.06 -37.97
C ASN A 195 24.36 -7.07 -37.03
N VAL A 196 24.59 -7.51 -35.81
CA VAL A 196 25.31 -6.78 -34.76
C VAL A 196 26.54 -7.59 -34.36
N SER A 197 27.73 -7.01 -34.54
CA SER A 197 28.98 -7.58 -34.04
C SER A 197 29.23 -7.02 -32.63
N TYR A 198 29.59 -7.88 -31.68
CA TYR A 198 29.86 -7.48 -30.31
C TYR A 198 30.91 -8.34 -29.63
N GLU A 199 31.49 -7.82 -28.58
CA GLU A 199 32.44 -8.50 -27.68
C GLU A 199 32.01 -8.34 -26.23
N CYS A 200 32.33 -9.30 -25.38
CA CYS A 200 32.09 -9.29 -23.96
C CYS A 200 33.41 -9.24 -23.18
N THR A 201 33.40 -8.61 -22.04
CA THR A 201 34.56 -8.55 -21.12
C THR A 201 35.03 -9.93 -20.64
N CYS A 202 34.20 -10.98 -20.75
CA CYS A 202 34.60 -12.36 -20.45
C CYS A 202 35.43 -13.03 -21.58
N GLY A 203 35.70 -12.31 -22.69
CA GLY A 203 36.43 -12.79 -23.83
C GLY A 203 35.57 -13.40 -24.96
N TYR A 204 34.24 -13.49 -24.74
CA TYR A 204 33.34 -13.97 -25.80
C TYR A 204 33.09 -12.87 -26.86
N SER A 205 33.11 -13.24 -28.14
CA SER A 205 32.72 -12.35 -29.23
C SER A 205 31.86 -13.10 -30.25
N SER A 206 30.92 -12.42 -30.87
CA SER A 206 30.02 -13.02 -31.85
C SER A 206 29.31 -11.97 -32.70
N ILE A 207 28.60 -12.47 -33.69
CA ILE A 207 27.65 -11.71 -34.51
C ILE A 207 26.26 -12.30 -34.26
N LEU A 208 25.31 -11.47 -33.87
CA LEU A 208 23.90 -11.83 -33.78
C LEU A 208 23.08 -11.11 -34.85
N ASN A 209 21.95 -11.68 -35.22
CA ASN A 209 20.97 -10.99 -36.07
C ASN A 209 19.77 -10.56 -35.23
N ILE A 210 19.36 -9.28 -35.30
CA ILE A 210 18.29 -8.71 -34.52
C ILE A 210 16.96 -9.46 -34.73
N SER A 211 16.69 -9.94 -35.95
CA SER A 211 15.40 -10.60 -36.26
C SER A 211 15.20 -11.93 -35.55
N THR A 212 16.27 -12.56 -35.08
CA THR A 212 16.26 -13.87 -34.40
C THR A 212 16.87 -13.85 -33.01
N ALA A 213 17.40 -12.70 -32.57
CA ALA A 213 18.06 -12.59 -31.29
C ALA A 213 17.04 -12.68 -30.13
N THR A 214 17.45 -13.35 -29.06
CA THR A 214 16.64 -13.55 -27.82
C THR A 214 17.32 -12.98 -26.58
N ASN A 215 18.51 -12.41 -26.72
CA ASN A 215 19.38 -11.92 -25.65
C ASN A 215 19.65 -10.41 -25.74
N ILE A 216 18.78 -9.68 -26.45
CA ILE A 216 18.85 -8.21 -26.57
C ILE A 216 17.85 -7.57 -25.61
N LYS A 217 18.24 -6.42 -25.05
CA LYS A 217 17.36 -5.56 -24.23
C LYS A 217 17.50 -4.12 -24.72
N LEU A 218 16.39 -3.44 -24.99
CA LEU A 218 16.40 -1.99 -25.27
C LEU A 218 16.75 -1.21 -23.99
N GLN A 219 17.45 -0.09 -24.18
CA GLN A 219 17.67 0.88 -23.10
C GLN A 219 16.34 1.51 -22.68
N TRP A 220 16.17 1.80 -21.37
CA TRP A 220 14.90 2.21 -20.76
C TRP A 220 14.17 3.34 -21.51
N LYS A 221 14.88 4.40 -21.92
CA LYS A 221 14.28 5.54 -22.64
C LYS A 221 13.75 5.19 -24.04
N VAL A 222 14.02 3.99 -24.54
CA VAL A 222 13.56 3.48 -25.85
C VAL A 222 12.64 2.28 -25.66
N ASP A 223 12.89 1.47 -24.63
CA ASP A 223 12.08 0.32 -24.23
C ASP A 223 10.68 0.75 -23.77
N TRP A 224 10.60 1.69 -22.83
CA TRP A 224 9.34 2.17 -22.27
C TRP A 224 8.38 2.71 -23.34
N PRO A 225 8.78 3.65 -24.22
CA PRO A 225 7.92 4.13 -25.31
C PRO A 225 7.59 3.05 -26.35
N MET A 226 8.48 2.11 -26.62
CA MET A 226 8.18 0.96 -27.49
C MET A 226 7.03 0.13 -26.92
N ARG A 227 7.05 -0.16 -25.61
CA ARG A 227 5.97 -0.89 -24.94
C ARG A 227 4.64 -0.14 -24.98
N TRP A 228 4.62 1.18 -24.84
CA TRP A 228 3.39 1.98 -24.99
C TRP A 228 2.71 1.72 -26.31
N MET A 229 3.49 1.70 -27.39
CA MET A 229 2.96 1.42 -28.73
C MET A 229 2.55 -0.04 -28.88
N VAL A 230 3.35 -1.00 -28.42
CA VAL A 230 3.06 -2.44 -28.55
C VAL A 230 1.82 -2.84 -27.80
N GLU A 231 1.63 -2.35 -26.58
CA GLU A 231 0.50 -2.66 -25.72
C GLU A 231 -0.69 -1.69 -25.89
N GLN A 232 -0.56 -0.70 -26.79
CA GLN A 232 -1.59 0.33 -27.04
C GLN A 232 -2.00 1.03 -25.74
N VAL A 233 -1.03 1.47 -24.94
CA VAL A 233 -1.25 2.09 -23.64
C VAL A 233 -1.93 3.45 -23.80
N THR A 234 -3.06 3.63 -23.13
CA THR A 234 -3.82 4.89 -23.12
C THR A 234 -3.57 5.72 -21.88
N PHE A 235 -3.21 5.08 -20.77
CA PHE A 235 -2.89 5.75 -19.50
C PHE A 235 -1.79 5.01 -18.77
N GLU A 236 -0.85 5.78 -18.23
CA GLU A 236 0.17 5.31 -17.31
C GLU A 236 0.53 6.40 -16.28
N THR A 237 1.07 5.99 -15.15
CA THR A 237 1.59 6.85 -14.09
C THR A 237 3.09 6.58 -13.89
N ALA A 238 3.80 7.50 -13.27
CA ALA A 238 5.13 7.24 -12.73
C ALA A 238 5.47 8.24 -11.61
N GLY A 239 6.45 7.90 -10.80
CA GLY A 239 6.96 8.78 -9.76
C GLY A 239 7.46 10.11 -10.30
N MET A 240 7.48 11.13 -9.45
CA MET A 240 7.96 12.48 -9.75
C MET A 240 9.39 12.53 -10.30
N ASP A 241 10.24 11.57 -9.91
CA ASP A 241 11.62 11.43 -10.40
C ASP A 241 11.71 11.14 -11.91
N HIS A 242 10.70 10.46 -12.48
CA HIS A 242 10.59 10.25 -13.93
C HIS A 242 9.96 11.45 -14.67
N SER A 243 9.28 12.33 -13.94
CA SER A 243 8.46 13.43 -14.49
C SER A 243 9.18 14.78 -14.60
N ALA A 244 10.45 14.85 -14.21
CA ALA A 244 11.26 16.05 -14.39
C ALA A 244 11.35 16.43 -15.88
N ALA A 245 11.54 17.73 -16.18
CA ALA A 245 11.62 18.25 -17.54
C ALA A 245 12.66 17.51 -18.43
N ASN A 246 13.76 17.05 -17.82
CA ASN A 246 14.81 16.26 -18.46
C ASN A 246 14.72 14.76 -18.10
N GLY A 247 13.59 14.32 -17.54
CA GLY A 247 13.36 12.96 -17.07
C GLY A 247 13.07 11.97 -18.20
N SER A 248 13.03 10.70 -17.83
CA SER A 248 12.80 9.61 -18.79
C SER A 248 11.47 9.76 -19.54
N LYS A 249 10.43 10.30 -18.88
CA LYS A 249 9.11 10.51 -19.49
C LYS A 249 9.17 11.46 -20.70
N ALA A 250 9.76 12.63 -20.54
CA ALA A 250 9.83 13.62 -21.61
C ALA A 250 10.56 13.09 -22.86
N VAL A 251 11.66 12.36 -22.66
CA VAL A 251 12.37 11.66 -23.74
C VAL A 251 11.48 10.60 -24.40
N SER A 252 10.81 9.76 -23.57
CA SER A 252 9.97 8.65 -24.05
C SER A 252 8.77 9.14 -24.85
N GLU A 253 8.15 10.27 -24.49
CA GLU A 253 7.06 10.88 -25.25
C GLU A 253 7.47 11.31 -26.66
N ARG A 254 8.69 11.84 -26.82
CA ARG A 254 9.21 12.16 -28.13
C ARG A 254 9.57 10.90 -28.92
N VAL A 255 10.23 9.93 -28.28
CA VAL A 255 10.60 8.68 -28.93
C VAL A 255 9.36 7.92 -29.43
N VAL A 256 8.31 7.77 -28.61
CA VAL A 256 7.10 7.05 -29.05
C VAL A 256 6.43 7.76 -30.24
N LYS A 257 6.40 9.08 -30.23
CA LYS A 257 5.77 9.88 -31.28
C LYS A 257 6.58 9.92 -32.56
N GLU A 258 7.88 10.23 -32.44
CA GLU A 258 8.75 10.48 -33.59
C GLU A 258 9.31 9.19 -34.19
N ILE A 259 9.58 8.17 -33.38
CA ILE A 259 10.21 6.91 -33.84
C ILE A 259 9.16 5.82 -34.09
N TYR A 260 8.20 5.64 -33.18
CA TYR A 260 7.22 4.55 -33.24
C TYR A 260 5.84 4.97 -33.75
N ASN A 261 5.65 6.25 -34.07
CA ASN A 261 4.40 6.81 -34.62
C ASN A 261 3.15 6.47 -33.79
N TYR A 262 3.27 6.54 -32.46
CA TYR A 262 2.18 6.32 -31.52
C TYR A 262 2.02 7.53 -30.59
N ASN A 263 0.78 7.87 -30.24
CA ASN A 263 0.53 8.94 -29.30
C ASN A 263 0.90 8.53 -27.88
N PRO A 264 1.67 9.31 -27.11
CA PRO A 264 2.00 8.99 -25.74
C PRO A 264 0.74 8.83 -24.89
N PRO A 265 0.78 7.96 -23.86
CA PRO A 265 -0.36 7.78 -22.97
C PRO A 265 -0.69 9.07 -22.20
N VAL A 266 -1.96 9.23 -21.83
CA VAL A 266 -2.35 10.24 -20.83
C VAL A 266 -1.61 9.90 -19.55
N PHE A 267 -1.04 10.91 -18.90
CA PHE A 267 -0.11 10.69 -17.79
C PHE A 267 -0.51 11.47 -16.55
N THR A 268 -0.34 10.87 -15.39
CA THR A 268 -0.50 11.52 -14.09
C THR A 268 0.70 11.14 -13.22
N PRO A 269 1.55 12.09 -12.82
CA PRO A 269 2.64 11.82 -11.90
C PRO A 269 2.12 11.55 -10.48
N TYR A 270 2.93 10.89 -9.67
CA TYR A 270 2.63 10.73 -8.24
C TYR A 270 3.83 11.09 -7.36
N ASN A 271 3.51 11.56 -6.15
CA ASN A 271 4.48 11.87 -5.11
C ASN A 271 4.64 10.70 -4.13
N PHE A 272 5.60 10.80 -3.22
CA PHE A 272 5.97 9.74 -2.29
C PHE A 272 4.94 9.54 -1.17
N ILE A 273 4.90 8.30 -0.66
CA ILE A 273 4.19 7.92 0.55
C ILE A 273 5.23 7.49 1.57
N GLY A 274 5.08 8.01 2.80
CA GLY A 274 5.93 7.69 3.94
C GLY A 274 5.22 6.88 5.02
N ILE A 275 5.94 6.66 6.12
CA ILE A 275 5.41 6.13 7.37
C ILE A 275 5.50 7.25 8.39
N LYS A 276 4.41 7.56 9.07
CA LYS A 276 4.38 8.58 10.13
C LYS A 276 5.40 8.25 11.22
N GLY A 277 6.28 9.21 11.49
CA GLY A 277 7.40 9.02 12.44
C GLY A 277 8.59 8.23 11.91
N GLY A 278 8.54 7.74 10.67
CA GLY A 278 9.66 7.09 9.98
C GLY A 278 10.61 8.13 9.38
N GLY A 279 11.78 8.33 9.98
CA GLY A 279 12.70 9.41 9.60
C GLY A 279 13.43 9.27 8.25
N ALA A 280 13.25 8.20 7.48
CA ALA A 280 13.97 7.98 6.23
C ALA A 280 13.03 7.47 5.13
N LYS A 281 13.25 7.95 3.89
CA LYS A 281 12.59 7.43 2.68
C LYS A 281 12.77 5.91 2.62
N MET A 282 11.66 5.18 2.45
CA MET A 282 11.70 3.73 2.21
C MET A 282 12.48 3.42 0.93
N SER A 283 13.23 2.33 0.95
CA SER A 283 13.97 1.87 -0.22
C SER A 283 14.07 0.35 -0.18
N SER A 284 13.53 -0.31 -1.20
CA SER A 284 13.60 -1.76 -1.38
C SER A 284 15.03 -2.29 -1.26
N SER A 285 16.00 -1.53 -1.79
CA SER A 285 17.42 -1.89 -1.74
C SER A 285 18.10 -1.70 -0.38
N LYS A 286 17.46 -1.02 0.60
CA LYS A 286 17.97 -0.83 1.97
C LYS A 286 17.33 -1.78 2.99
N GLY A 287 16.24 -2.48 2.62
CA GLY A 287 15.55 -3.42 3.49
C GLY A 287 14.66 -2.78 4.58
N ASN A 288 14.59 -1.45 4.68
CA ASN A 288 13.72 -0.73 5.61
C ASN A 288 12.36 -0.43 4.95
N VAL A 289 11.60 -1.45 4.65
CA VAL A 289 10.36 -1.31 3.86
C VAL A 289 9.15 -1.81 4.62
N LEU A 290 8.02 -1.14 4.44
CA LEU A 290 6.69 -1.60 4.84
C LEU A 290 5.98 -2.08 3.58
N THR A 291 5.62 -3.36 3.55
CA THR A 291 4.94 -4.01 2.42
C THR A 291 3.42 -3.97 2.58
N LEU A 292 2.69 -4.37 1.53
CA LEU A 292 1.24 -4.57 1.65
C LEU A 292 0.88 -5.67 2.65
N THR A 293 1.66 -6.76 2.70
CA THR A 293 1.50 -7.82 3.71
C THR A 293 1.55 -7.25 5.13
N ASP A 294 2.46 -6.31 5.40
CA ASP A 294 2.56 -5.69 6.73
C ASP A 294 1.39 -4.76 7.02
N LEU A 295 0.94 -3.99 6.02
CA LEU A 295 -0.25 -3.15 6.17
C LEU A 295 -1.52 -3.95 6.39
N LEU A 296 -1.70 -5.07 5.68
CA LEU A 296 -2.88 -5.93 5.80
C LEU A 296 -3.01 -6.60 7.16
N LYS A 297 -1.91 -6.71 7.92
CA LYS A 297 -1.96 -7.12 9.34
C LYS A 297 -2.59 -6.05 10.25
N VAL A 298 -2.56 -4.77 9.82
CA VAL A 298 -3.06 -3.63 10.60
C VAL A 298 -4.37 -3.09 10.03
N TYR A 299 -4.49 -2.96 8.72
CA TYR A 299 -5.62 -2.32 8.05
C TYR A 299 -6.41 -3.29 7.16
N ASP A 300 -7.73 -3.10 7.09
CA ASP A 300 -8.55 -3.71 6.05
C ASP A 300 -8.09 -3.23 4.67
N LYS A 301 -8.15 -4.10 3.66
CA LYS A 301 -7.81 -3.73 2.27
C LYS A 301 -8.58 -2.51 1.76
N ASN A 302 -9.84 -2.37 2.18
CA ASN A 302 -10.67 -1.23 1.79
C ASN A 302 -10.14 0.08 2.39
N ILE A 303 -9.59 0.07 3.61
CA ILE A 303 -8.94 1.24 4.24
C ILE A 303 -7.63 1.55 3.52
N ILE A 304 -6.85 0.54 3.14
CA ILE A 304 -5.64 0.75 2.35
C ILE A 304 -6.00 1.44 1.03
N LEU A 305 -6.94 0.92 0.26
CA LEU A 305 -7.40 1.57 -0.99
C LEU A 305 -7.96 2.98 -0.75
N TRP A 306 -8.68 3.17 0.37
CA TRP A 306 -9.21 4.47 0.75
C TRP A 306 -8.11 5.53 0.93
N PHE A 307 -6.96 5.21 1.49
CA PHE A 307 -5.84 6.14 1.57
C PHE A 307 -5.42 6.63 0.19
N TYR A 308 -5.29 5.73 -0.79
CA TYR A 308 -4.89 6.09 -2.14
C TYR A 308 -6.01 6.81 -2.93
N ALA A 309 -7.27 6.49 -2.68
CA ALA A 309 -8.41 7.15 -3.31
C ALA A 309 -8.69 8.55 -2.75
N LYS A 310 -8.44 8.76 -1.44
CA LYS A 310 -8.70 10.01 -0.71
C LYS A 310 -7.75 11.13 -1.12
N TYR A 311 -6.48 10.80 -1.34
CA TYR A 311 -5.43 11.78 -1.64
C TYR A 311 -5.10 11.79 -3.14
N ASP A 312 -5.04 13.00 -3.70
CA ASP A 312 -4.54 13.20 -5.07
C ASP A 312 -3.14 12.56 -5.23
N PRO A 313 -2.81 11.96 -6.40
CA PRO A 313 -1.51 11.36 -6.62
C PRO A 313 -0.32 12.27 -6.32
N MET A 314 -0.44 13.57 -6.57
CA MET A 314 0.61 14.55 -6.27
C MET A 314 0.71 14.91 -4.79
N HIS A 315 -0.29 14.58 -3.98
CA HIS A 315 -0.27 14.82 -2.54
C HIS A 315 0.56 13.75 -1.83
N ALA A 316 1.68 14.14 -1.23
CA ALA A 316 2.44 13.27 -0.34
C ALA A 316 1.67 13.06 0.98
N PHE A 317 1.65 11.83 1.49
CA PHE A 317 1.06 11.54 2.79
C PHE A 317 1.81 10.40 3.48
N ASP A 318 1.65 10.32 4.79
CA ASP A 318 2.23 9.26 5.60
C ASP A 318 1.14 8.32 6.13
N ILE A 319 1.39 7.03 6.08
CA ILE A 319 0.56 6.02 6.72
C ILE A 319 1.00 5.87 8.17
N ALA A 320 0.05 5.98 9.09
CA ALA A 320 0.31 5.82 10.51
C ALA A 320 0.15 4.36 10.95
N LEU A 321 0.98 3.94 11.89
CA LEU A 321 0.86 2.67 12.61
C LEU A 321 0.66 2.90 14.12
N ASP A 322 0.75 4.16 14.55
CA ASP A 322 0.50 4.62 15.92
C ASP A 322 -1.02 4.70 16.25
N ASN A 323 -1.37 5.43 17.28
CA ASN A 323 -2.76 5.61 17.74
C ASN A 323 -3.70 6.21 16.67
N ASP A 324 -3.18 6.78 15.59
CA ASP A 324 -4.00 7.24 14.47
C ASP A 324 -4.72 6.10 13.74
N VAL A 325 -4.28 4.85 13.90
CA VAL A 325 -5.00 3.66 13.38
C VAL A 325 -6.44 3.65 13.84
N ILE A 326 -6.69 3.92 15.13
CA ILE A 326 -8.05 4.02 15.70
C ILE A 326 -8.87 5.09 14.98
N ARG A 327 -8.28 6.24 14.73
CA ARG A 327 -8.94 7.36 14.05
C ARG A 327 -9.27 7.00 12.59
N TYR A 328 -8.37 6.35 11.87
CA TYR A 328 -8.61 5.96 10.47
C TYR A 328 -9.72 4.92 10.35
N TYR A 329 -9.75 3.91 11.23
CA TYR A 329 -10.87 2.98 11.28
C TYR A 329 -12.20 3.68 11.56
N GLY A 330 -12.24 4.55 12.58
CA GLY A 330 -13.45 5.29 12.94
C GLY A 330 -13.93 6.24 11.83
N GLU A 331 -13.01 6.88 11.14
CA GLU A 331 -13.34 7.76 10.00
C GLU A 331 -13.90 6.94 8.82
N PHE A 332 -13.25 5.83 8.46
CA PHE A 332 -13.69 4.98 7.36
C PHE A 332 -15.03 4.30 7.66
N ASP A 333 -15.20 3.71 8.86
CA ASP A 333 -16.45 3.10 9.30
C ASP A 333 -17.63 4.08 9.23
N ARG A 334 -17.40 5.35 9.60
CA ARG A 334 -18.40 6.41 9.49
C ARG A 334 -18.76 6.69 8.04
N TYR A 335 -17.79 6.83 7.14
CA TYR A 335 -18.05 7.06 5.72
C TYR A 335 -18.78 5.88 5.07
N VAL A 336 -18.45 4.64 5.40
CA VAL A 336 -19.15 3.46 4.91
C VAL A 336 -20.61 3.46 5.37
N LYS A 337 -20.89 3.77 6.65
CA LYS A 337 -22.27 3.92 7.16
C LYS A 337 -23.04 5.01 6.42
N MET A 338 -22.43 6.18 6.21
CA MET A 338 -23.05 7.28 5.46
C MET A 338 -23.32 6.88 4.01
N TYR A 339 -22.42 6.12 3.38
CA TYR A 339 -22.58 5.64 2.02
C TYR A 339 -23.79 4.73 1.87
N PHE A 340 -23.91 3.68 2.67
CA PHE A 340 -25.04 2.75 2.60
C PHE A 340 -26.36 3.36 3.08
N ASN A 341 -26.32 4.41 3.88
CA ASN A 341 -27.50 5.18 4.30
C ASN A 341 -27.87 6.34 3.35
N ASN A 342 -27.12 6.49 2.24
CA ASN A 342 -27.32 7.59 1.26
C ASN A 342 -27.22 9.02 1.84
N THR A 343 -26.42 9.22 2.89
CA THR A 343 -26.20 10.52 3.54
C THR A 343 -24.82 11.12 3.27
N ILE A 344 -24.02 10.46 2.45
CA ILE A 344 -22.66 10.87 2.08
C ILE A 344 -22.69 11.87 0.91
N ASP A 345 -21.75 12.83 0.89
CA ASP A 345 -21.57 13.74 -0.23
C ASP A 345 -20.95 13.05 -1.46
N ASP A 346 -21.12 13.66 -2.65
CA ASP A 346 -20.70 13.07 -3.93
C ASP A 346 -19.19 12.74 -4.02
N LYS A 347 -18.35 13.56 -3.42
CA LYS A 347 -16.90 13.35 -3.44
C LYS A 347 -16.54 12.10 -2.65
N ASN A 348 -16.99 12.03 -1.41
CA ASN A 348 -16.72 10.90 -0.53
C ASN A 348 -17.46 9.63 -1.00
N ARG A 349 -18.63 9.76 -1.62
CA ARG A 349 -19.32 8.65 -2.29
C ARG A 349 -18.39 7.98 -3.32
N THR A 350 -17.83 8.76 -4.25
CA THR A 350 -16.92 8.23 -5.27
C THR A 350 -15.69 7.56 -4.64
N ILE A 351 -15.12 8.16 -3.59
CA ILE A 351 -13.97 7.58 -2.87
C ILE A 351 -14.33 6.23 -2.24
N ILE A 352 -15.47 6.12 -1.57
CA ILE A 352 -15.91 4.85 -0.95
C ILE A 352 -16.20 3.78 -2.00
N GLU A 353 -16.85 4.13 -3.10
CA GLU A 353 -17.08 3.22 -4.23
C GLU A 353 -15.78 2.63 -4.78
N GLN A 354 -14.72 3.43 -4.85
CA GLN A 354 -13.40 3.00 -5.33
C GLN A 354 -12.71 1.99 -4.42
N THR A 355 -13.09 1.93 -3.14
CA THR A 355 -12.52 0.94 -2.22
C THR A 355 -13.05 -0.47 -2.42
N GLY A 356 -14.11 -0.64 -3.21
CA GLY A 356 -14.78 -1.92 -3.42
C GLY A 356 -15.47 -2.46 -2.15
N VAL A 357 -15.79 -1.58 -1.18
CA VAL A 357 -16.47 -1.99 0.06
C VAL A 357 -17.87 -2.49 -0.23
N THR A 358 -18.24 -3.63 0.37
CA THR A 358 -19.58 -4.22 0.29
C THR A 358 -20.38 -3.90 1.57
N LYS A 359 -21.70 -4.18 1.53
CA LYS A 359 -22.56 -3.96 2.68
C LYS A 359 -22.17 -4.82 3.89
N ASP A 360 -21.55 -5.98 3.65
CA ASP A 360 -21.09 -6.88 4.72
C ASP A 360 -20.04 -6.23 5.62
N TYR A 361 -19.33 -5.22 5.13
CA TYR A 361 -18.42 -4.41 5.93
C TYR A 361 -19.09 -3.80 7.17
N LEU A 362 -20.40 -3.51 7.10
CA LEU A 362 -21.16 -2.99 8.24
C LEU A 362 -21.30 -3.97 9.41
N ASN A 363 -20.99 -5.25 9.19
CA ASN A 363 -20.96 -6.28 10.23
C ASN A 363 -19.70 -6.18 11.12
N ASN A 364 -18.73 -5.35 10.73
CA ASN A 364 -17.52 -5.15 11.53
C ASN A 364 -17.85 -4.45 12.87
N PRO A 365 -17.32 -4.95 14.00
CA PRO A 365 -17.35 -4.21 15.24
C PRO A 365 -16.44 -2.98 15.17
N ASN A 366 -16.65 -2.04 16.07
CA ASN A 366 -15.76 -0.89 16.20
C ASN A 366 -14.34 -1.35 16.56
N PHE A 367 -13.35 -0.97 15.76
CA PHE A 367 -11.94 -1.35 15.97
C PHE A 367 -11.41 -0.87 17.34
N SER A 368 -11.81 0.34 17.77
CA SER A 368 -11.44 0.87 19.09
C SER A 368 -11.93 -0.02 20.22
N TYR A 369 -13.12 -0.63 20.10
CA TYR A 369 -13.62 -1.56 21.11
C TYR A 369 -12.74 -2.80 21.19
N LEU A 370 -12.45 -3.42 20.06
CA LEU A 370 -11.56 -4.58 20.02
C LEU A 370 -10.18 -4.27 20.61
N ALA A 371 -9.57 -3.18 20.19
CA ALA A 371 -8.26 -2.77 20.66
C ALA A 371 -8.21 -2.47 22.16
N THR A 372 -9.30 -1.92 22.69
CA THR A 372 -9.40 -1.57 24.13
C THR A 372 -9.66 -2.79 24.99
N PHE A 373 -10.58 -3.67 24.56
CA PHE A 373 -11.02 -4.78 25.42
C PHE A 373 -10.12 -6.00 25.36
N LEU A 374 -9.43 -6.25 24.24
CA LEU A 374 -8.50 -7.40 24.12
C LEU A 374 -7.51 -7.50 25.29
N PRO A 375 -6.76 -6.46 25.67
CA PRO A 375 -5.84 -6.54 26.81
C PRO A 375 -6.54 -6.71 28.15
N ILE A 376 -7.72 -6.11 28.31
CA ILE A 376 -8.52 -6.15 29.56
C ILE A 376 -9.00 -7.56 29.86
N VAL A 377 -9.47 -8.29 28.82
CA VAL A 377 -9.88 -9.69 28.96
C VAL A 377 -8.68 -10.64 28.85
N ASN A 378 -7.46 -10.13 28.96
CA ASN A 378 -6.21 -10.88 28.83
C ASN A 378 -6.16 -11.74 27.55
N TYR A 379 -6.62 -11.15 26.42
CA TYR A 379 -6.70 -11.80 25.09
C TYR A 379 -7.58 -13.06 25.05
N ASN A 380 -8.50 -13.23 26.00
CA ASN A 380 -9.51 -14.27 25.97
C ASN A 380 -10.60 -13.93 24.94
N GLU A 381 -10.52 -14.53 23.76
CA GLU A 381 -11.41 -14.22 22.64
C GLU A 381 -12.86 -14.68 22.89
N ASP A 382 -13.08 -15.75 23.67
CA ASP A 382 -14.43 -16.21 24.04
C ASP A 382 -15.13 -15.21 24.95
N LEU A 383 -14.43 -14.71 25.98
CA LEU A 383 -14.95 -13.69 26.88
C LEU A 383 -15.22 -12.38 26.13
N LEU A 384 -14.32 -11.97 25.23
CA LEU A 384 -14.53 -10.81 24.37
C LEU A 384 -15.80 -10.95 23.51
N LYS A 385 -16.00 -12.13 22.93
CA LYS A 385 -17.16 -12.47 22.11
C LYS A 385 -18.45 -12.35 22.93
N GLU A 386 -18.51 -12.95 24.11
CA GLU A 386 -19.67 -12.84 25.02
C GLU A 386 -20.03 -11.39 25.34
N LEU A 387 -19.03 -10.54 25.55
CA LEU A 387 -19.23 -9.11 25.82
C LEU A 387 -19.80 -8.36 24.62
N LEU A 388 -19.26 -8.62 23.44
CA LEU A 388 -19.70 -7.97 22.21
C LEU A 388 -21.10 -8.44 21.79
N GLU A 389 -21.45 -9.70 22.03
CA GLU A 389 -22.80 -10.23 21.78
C GLU A 389 -23.86 -9.59 22.68
N LYS A 390 -23.53 -9.22 23.93
CA LYS A 390 -24.40 -8.40 24.80
C LYS A 390 -24.67 -7.00 24.23
N GLU A 391 -23.76 -6.48 23.42
CA GLU A 391 -23.93 -5.21 22.68
C GLU A 391 -24.60 -5.40 21.30
N ASN A 392 -25.21 -6.56 21.05
CA ASN A 392 -25.85 -6.95 19.80
C ASN A 392 -24.89 -6.97 18.59
N ILE A 393 -23.60 -7.20 18.82
CA ILE A 393 -22.59 -7.36 17.77
C ILE A 393 -22.54 -8.83 17.37
N ASN A 394 -22.74 -9.13 16.09
CA ASN A 394 -22.62 -10.48 15.58
C ASN A 394 -21.14 -10.87 15.43
N CYS A 395 -20.65 -11.71 16.32
CA CYS A 395 -19.26 -12.19 16.32
C CYS A 395 -19.02 -13.46 15.49
N ASN A 396 -20.03 -13.96 14.75
CA ASN A 396 -19.91 -15.16 13.92
C ASN A 396 -19.71 -14.83 12.42
N THR A 397 -19.16 -13.67 12.10
CA THR A 397 -18.91 -13.23 10.73
C THR A 397 -17.41 -13.30 10.41
N LYS A 398 -17.10 -13.42 9.10
CA LYS A 398 -15.73 -13.34 8.62
C LYS A 398 -15.11 -11.96 8.91
N GLU A 399 -15.90 -10.91 8.73
CA GLU A 399 -15.51 -9.52 8.99
C GLU A 399 -15.07 -9.32 10.44
N TYR A 400 -15.82 -9.89 11.40
CA TYR A 400 -15.43 -9.87 12.80
C TYR A 400 -14.07 -10.55 13.03
N ALA A 401 -13.91 -11.78 12.53
CA ALA A 401 -12.69 -12.55 12.74
C ALA A 401 -11.45 -11.85 12.17
N GLU A 402 -11.56 -11.30 10.96
CA GLU A 402 -10.49 -10.56 10.31
C GLU A 402 -10.14 -9.26 11.05
N ARG A 403 -11.15 -8.51 11.51
CA ARG A 403 -10.91 -7.26 12.26
C ARG A 403 -10.35 -7.54 13.64
N LEU A 404 -10.79 -8.60 14.31
CA LEU A 404 -10.24 -9.04 15.59
C LEU A 404 -8.75 -9.38 15.46
N ALA A 405 -8.37 -10.15 14.44
CA ALA A 405 -6.98 -10.50 14.20
C ALA A 405 -6.10 -9.25 13.98
N ARG A 406 -6.59 -8.27 13.21
CA ARG A 406 -5.89 -6.99 12.98
C ARG A 406 -5.78 -6.16 14.26
N ALA A 407 -6.84 -6.08 15.05
CA ALA A 407 -6.82 -5.35 16.33
C ALA A 407 -5.83 -5.98 17.31
N LYS A 408 -5.81 -7.30 17.41
CA LYS A 408 -4.85 -8.06 18.24
C LYS A 408 -3.42 -7.77 17.82
N TYR A 409 -3.11 -7.96 16.53
CA TYR A 409 -1.79 -7.69 15.98
C TYR A 409 -1.34 -6.24 16.23
N TRP A 410 -2.25 -5.27 15.99
CA TRP A 410 -1.93 -3.85 16.20
C TRP A 410 -1.64 -3.52 17.67
N VAL A 411 -2.47 -4.00 18.61
CA VAL A 411 -2.28 -3.76 20.05
C VAL A 411 -0.95 -4.36 20.51
N GLU A 412 -0.63 -5.58 20.10
CA GLU A 412 0.60 -6.28 20.49
C GLU A 412 1.86 -5.60 19.92
N THR A 413 1.77 -5.03 18.70
CA THR A 413 2.93 -4.52 17.97
C THR A 413 3.13 -3.01 18.13
N TYR A 414 2.06 -2.23 18.00
CA TYR A 414 2.10 -0.76 17.88
C TYR A 414 1.30 -0.03 18.95
N GLY A 415 0.21 -0.62 19.42
CA GLY A 415 -0.77 0.00 20.33
C GLY A 415 -0.37 -0.06 21.80
N LYS A 416 0.86 0.28 22.15
CA LYS A 416 1.37 0.18 23.53
C LYS A 416 0.51 0.92 24.56
N ASP A 417 -0.06 2.07 24.19
CA ASP A 417 -0.94 2.86 25.05
C ASP A 417 -2.28 2.16 25.31
N TYR A 418 -2.62 1.14 24.53
CA TYR A 418 -3.83 0.31 24.68
C TYR A 418 -3.59 -0.96 25.49
N GLN A 419 -2.34 -1.28 25.83
CA GLN A 419 -1.99 -2.45 26.66
C GLN A 419 -2.28 -2.18 28.15
N VAL A 420 -3.49 -1.73 28.44
CA VAL A 420 -3.95 -1.42 29.79
C VAL A 420 -4.46 -2.71 30.43
N LYS A 421 -3.95 -3.06 31.61
CA LYS A 421 -4.37 -4.21 32.39
C LYS A 421 -5.07 -3.78 33.66
N LEU A 422 -6.00 -4.62 34.12
CA LEU A 422 -6.57 -4.49 35.45
C LEU A 422 -5.46 -4.61 36.49
N LEU A 423 -5.48 -3.76 37.52
CA LEU A 423 -4.54 -3.86 38.64
C LEU A 423 -4.74 -5.19 39.39
N GLU A 424 -3.66 -5.77 39.84
CA GLU A 424 -3.70 -7.01 40.62
C GLU A 424 -4.15 -6.76 42.05
N GLU A 425 -3.79 -5.59 42.60
CA GLU A 425 -4.08 -5.18 43.97
C GLU A 425 -4.68 -3.77 44.00
N LYS A 426 -5.44 -3.48 45.07
CA LYS A 426 -6.05 -2.19 45.31
C LYS A 426 -4.99 -1.08 45.38
N ASN A 427 -5.20 0.01 44.67
CA ASN A 427 -4.34 1.20 44.75
C ASN A 427 -4.64 1.97 46.04
N ILE A 428 -3.96 1.57 47.14
CA ILE A 428 -4.20 2.10 48.49
C ILE A 428 -3.89 3.59 48.54
N GLU A 429 -2.86 4.07 47.87
CA GLU A 429 -2.49 5.49 47.84
C GLU A 429 -3.63 6.37 47.30
N VAL A 430 -4.20 5.95 46.15
CA VAL A 430 -5.36 6.63 45.57
C VAL A 430 -6.56 6.53 46.49
N TYR A 431 -6.88 5.33 47.01
CA TYR A 431 -8.04 5.12 47.88
C TYR A 431 -7.98 5.96 49.17
N ASP A 432 -6.81 6.05 49.81
CA ASP A 432 -6.65 6.82 51.05
C ASP A 432 -6.73 8.33 50.82
N SER A 433 -6.38 8.81 49.63
CA SER A 433 -6.48 10.21 49.24
C SER A 433 -7.92 10.68 48.99
N LEU A 434 -8.90 9.76 48.89
CA LEU A 434 -10.28 10.09 48.59
C LEU A 434 -11.01 10.70 49.80
N SER A 435 -11.85 11.71 49.53
CA SER A 435 -12.74 12.28 50.50
C SER A 435 -13.83 11.27 50.94
N PRO A 436 -14.49 11.47 52.12
CA PRO A 436 -15.62 10.64 52.55
C PRO A 436 -16.74 10.57 51.51
N LEU A 437 -17.00 11.66 50.79
CA LEU A 437 -18.00 11.71 49.74
C LEU A 437 -17.58 10.81 48.56
N GLU A 438 -16.33 10.91 48.10
CA GLU A 438 -15.83 10.10 47.01
C GLU A 438 -15.80 8.59 47.36
N LYS A 439 -15.48 8.25 48.60
CA LYS A 439 -15.60 6.87 49.12
C LYS A 439 -17.06 6.37 49.10
N SER A 440 -18.03 7.25 49.41
CA SER A 440 -19.44 6.87 49.31
C SER A 440 -19.90 6.56 47.88
N TRP A 441 -19.26 7.16 46.86
CA TRP A 441 -19.52 6.80 45.46
C TRP A 441 -19.06 5.40 45.14
N LEU A 442 -17.92 4.96 45.69
CA LEU A 442 -17.41 3.61 45.50
C LEU A 442 -18.35 2.57 46.13
N GLU A 443 -18.86 2.81 47.33
CA GLU A 443 -19.83 1.90 47.97
C GLU A 443 -21.11 1.78 47.15
N LYS A 444 -21.67 2.91 46.66
CA LYS A 444 -22.80 2.86 45.72
C LYS A 444 -22.49 2.10 44.44
N THR A 445 -21.23 2.20 43.94
CA THR A 445 -20.80 1.44 42.75
C THR A 445 -20.80 -0.05 43.03
N LYS A 446 -20.34 -0.48 44.24
CA LYS A 446 -20.40 -1.90 44.64
C LYS A 446 -21.84 -2.40 44.69
N GLU A 447 -22.78 -1.61 45.24
CA GLU A 447 -24.20 -1.95 45.27
C GLU A 447 -24.79 -2.09 43.86
N ILE A 448 -24.45 -1.19 42.93
CA ILE A 448 -24.85 -1.27 41.53
C ILE A 448 -24.34 -2.54 40.88
N LEU A 449 -23.09 -2.95 41.15
CA LEU A 449 -22.48 -4.15 40.58
C LEU A 449 -23.08 -5.47 41.09
N GLU A 450 -23.86 -5.46 42.18
CA GLU A 450 -24.64 -6.65 42.60
C GLU A 450 -25.73 -7.00 41.58
N ASN A 451 -26.26 -6.02 40.86
CA ASN A 451 -27.32 -6.23 39.90
C ASN A 451 -26.78 -6.86 38.58
N THR A 452 -27.70 -7.44 37.82
CA THR A 452 -27.40 -7.97 36.46
C THR A 452 -27.91 -7.00 35.42
N TYR A 453 -27.07 -6.64 34.46
CA TYR A 453 -27.39 -5.74 33.35
C TYR A 453 -27.31 -6.49 32.02
N GLN A 454 -28.28 -6.22 31.15
CA GLN A 454 -28.32 -6.82 29.81
C GLN A 454 -27.40 -6.09 28.84
N THR A 455 -27.23 -4.77 28.98
CA THR A 455 -26.44 -3.93 28.12
C THR A 455 -25.50 -3.00 28.89
N SER A 456 -24.44 -2.57 28.22
CA SER A 456 -23.52 -1.58 28.79
C SER A 456 -24.17 -0.21 29.01
N GLU A 457 -25.21 0.11 28.26
CA GLU A 457 -25.93 1.37 28.38
C GLU A 457 -26.76 1.43 29.66
N GLU A 458 -27.39 0.32 30.04
CA GLU A 458 -28.10 0.20 31.30
C GLU A 458 -27.15 0.44 32.48
N LEU A 459 -26.03 -0.29 32.54
CA LEU A 459 -25.03 -0.09 33.58
C LEU A 459 -24.45 1.32 33.56
N GLN A 460 -24.13 1.86 32.40
CA GLN A 460 -23.60 3.22 32.27
C GLN A 460 -24.55 4.28 32.82
N LYS A 461 -25.86 4.13 32.62
CA LYS A 461 -26.89 5.01 33.13
C LYS A 461 -26.93 4.98 34.66
N GLU A 462 -26.84 3.79 35.26
CA GLU A 462 -26.78 3.64 36.74
C GLU A 462 -25.48 4.27 37.29
N LEU A 463 -24.34 4.06 36.64
CA LEU A 463 -23.08 4.69 37.06
C LEU A 463 -23.16 6.24 37.02
N TYR A 464 -23.80 6.81 35.99
CA TYR A 464 -24.03 8.27 35.96
C TYR A 464 -24.91 8.75 37.09
N SER A 465 -25.81 7.91 37.62
CA SER A 465 -26.71 8.27 38.71
C SER A 465 -26.00 8.37 40.06
N VAL A 466 -24.85 7.68 40.24
CA VAL A 466 -24.08 7.62 41.50
C VAL A 466 -23.80 8.99 42.09
N VAL A 467 -23.41 9.94 41.24
CA VAL A 467 -23.01 11.30 41.64
C VAL A 467 -24.10 12.35 41.39
N LYS A 468 -25.30 11.94 40.93
CA LYS A 468 -26.39 12.87 40.62
C LYS A 468 -27.11 13.26 41.91
N THR A 469 -27.02 14.53 42.26
CA THR A 469 -27.79 15.16 43.36
C THR A 469 -28.68 16.27 42.80
N LYS A 470 -29.75 16.64 43.55
CA LYS A 470 -30.73 17.64 43.07
C LYS A 470 -30.19 19.06 43.00
N ASP A 471 -29.06 19.32 43.63
CA ASP A 471 -28.53 20.67 43.87
C ASP A 471 -27.38 21.05 42.93
N LEU A 472 -26.95 20.16 41.99
CA LEU A 472 -25.87 20.42 41.05
C LEU A 472 -26.38 21.04 39.75
N SER A 473 -25.72 22.10 39.29
CA SER A 473 -25.87 22.61 37.94
C SER A 473 -25.37 21.57 36.90
N GLU A 474 -25.76 21.75 35.64
CA GLU A 474 -25.31 20.83 34.57
C GLU A 474 -23.76 20.76 34.46
N GLU A 475 -23.08 21.88 34.65
CA GLU A 475 -21.62 21.99 34.54
C GLU A 475 -20.92 21.29 35.72
N GLU A 476 -21.44 21.50 36.94
CA GLU A 476 -20.96 20.82 38.14
C GLU A 476 -21.20 19.32 38.08
N LEU A 477 -22.36 18.89 37.58
CA LEU A 477 -22.63 17.46 37.36
C LEU A 477 -21.65 16.80 36.41
N LYS A 478 -21.37 17.45 35.26
CA LYS A 478 -20.38 16.95 34.28
C LYS A 478 -18.97 16.86 34.90
N SER A 479 -18.56 17.86 35.66
CA SER A 479 -17.28 17.88 36.36
C SER A 479 -17.19 16.76 37.41
N THR A 480 -18.23 16.54 38.19
CA THR A 480 -18.30 15.50 39.22
C THR A 480 -18.31 14.11 38.62
N GLN A 481 -19.05 13.88 37.52
CA GLN A 481 -19.04 12.63 36.76
C GLN A 481 -17.65 12.32 36.20
N LYS A 482 -16.97 13.33 35.66
CA LYS A 482 -15.59 13.17 35.17
C LYS A 482 -14.64 12.77 36.32
N ARG A 483 -14.74 13.41 37.48
CA ARG A 483 -13.92 13.08 38.64
C ARG A 483 -14.20 11.66 39.15
N TYR A 484 -15.46 11.27 39.26
CA TYR A 484 -15.86 9.92 39.66
C TYR A 484 -15.27 8.86 38.73
N PHE A 485 -15.36 9.05 37.42
CA PHE A 485 -14.79 8.11 36.46
C PHE A 485 -13.25 8.06 36.53
N GLN A 486 -12.60 9.19 36.75
CA GLN A 486 -11.14 9.21 36.96
C GLN A 486 -10.74 8.41 38.20
N ILE A 487 -11.52 8.46 39.28
CA ILE A 487 -11.27 7.66 40.49
C ILE A 487 -11.36 6.16 40.14
N LEU A 488 -12.43 5.73 39.46
CA LEU A 488 -12.59 4.34 39.07
C LEU A 488 -11.45 3.86 38.19
N TYR A 489 -11.04 4.64 37.17
CA TYR A 489 -9.92 4.26 36.32
C TYR A 489 -8.60 4.20 37.11
N ASN A 490 -8.33 5.11 38.00
CA ASN A 490 -7.12 5.06 38.83
C ASN A 490 -7.08 3.83 39.74
N LEU A 491 -8.22 3.45 40.33
CA LEU A 491 -8.32 2.27 41.20
C LEU A 491 -8.24 0.95 40.40
N LEU A 492 -8.80 0.93 39.18
CA LEU A 492 -8.86 -0.29 38.37
C LEU A 492 -7.66 -0.47 37.44
N LEU A 493 -7.15 0.63 36.89
CA LEU A 493 -6.16 0.61 35.80
C LEU A 493 -4.86 1.38 36.12
N GLY A 494 -4.80 2.11 37.23
CA GLY A 494 -3.66 2.99 37.56
C GLY A 494 -3.54 4.22 36.63
N THR A 495 -4.60 4.57 35.90
CA THR A 495 -4.62 5.69 34.95
C THR A 495 -5.82 6.59 35.18
N SER A 496 -5.78 7.85 34.74
CA SER A 496 -6.91 8.79 34.86
C SER A 496 -7.94 8.69 33.73
N LYS A 497 -7.70 7.80 32.75
CA LYS A 497 -8.55 7.61 31.58
C LYS A 497 -8.63 6.11 31.26
N GLY A 498 -9.75 5.69 30.65
CA GLY A 498 -9.97 4.31 30.26
C GLY A 498 -11.11 4.19 29.24
N PRO A 499 -11.52 2.96 28.91
CA PRO A 499 -12.62 2.66 28.00
C PRO A 499 -13.96 3.13 28.55
N LYS A 500 -15.04 3.07 27.72
CA LYS A 500 -16.42 3.37 28.17
C LYS A 500 -16.74 2.52 29.40
N LEU A 501 -16.99 3.18 30.54
CA LEU A 501 -16.97 2.54 31.86
C LEU A 501 -18.02 1.43 32.02
N GLY A 502 -19.25 1.62 31.51
CA GLY A 502 -20.29 0.60 31.57
C GLY A 502 -19.90 -0.69 30.86
N LEU A 503 -19.33 -0.59 29.64
CA LEU A 503 -18.84 -1.75 28.90
C LEU A 503 -17.61 -2.38 29.57
N PHE A 504 -16.71 -1.55 30.08
CA PHE A 504 -15.53 -1.99 30.80
C PHE A 504 -15.88 -2.82 32.05
N LEU A 505 -16.79 -2.33 32.89
CA LEU A 505 -17.19 -3.04 34.10
C LEU A 505 -18.02 -4.31 33.83
N LEU A 506 -18.76 -4.37 32.71
CA LEU A 506 -19.41 -5.60 32.28
C LEU A 506 -18.41 -6.68 31.83
N ALA A 507 -17.22 -6.26 31.36
CA ALA A 507 -16.16 -7.15 30.89
C ALA A 507 -15.37 -7.80 32.04
N LEU A 508 -15.44 -7.24 33.22
CA LEU A 508 -14.63 -7.63 34.36
C LEU A 508 -15.35 -8.58 35.31
N ASP A 509 -14.58 -9.36 36.03
CA ASP A 509 -15.06 -10.09 37.20
C ASP A 509 -15.52 -9.11 38.27
N LYS A 510 -16.80 -9.21 38.65
CA LYS A 510 -17.43 -8.28 39.61
C LYS A 510 -16.77 -8.30 40.97
N ASP A 511 -16.35 -9.48 41.44
CA ASP A 511 -15.76 -9.62 42.77
C ASP A 511 -14.37 -8.99 42.77
N LYS A 512 -13.60 -9.17 41.65
CA LYS A 512 -12.31 -8.51 41.50
C LYS A 512 -12.45 -6.98 41.42
N VAL A 513 -13.45 -6.48 40.71
CA VAL A 513 -13.71 -5.04 40.67
C VAL A 513 -14.02 -4.49 42.08
N LYS A 514 -14.88 -5.19 42.86
CA LYS A 514 -15.23 -4.77 44.24
C LYS A 514 -14.02 -4.80 45.19
N GLU A 515 -13.09 -5.73 44.98
CA GLU A 515 -11.84 -5.79 45.73
C GLU A 515 -10.96 -4.56 45.46
N LEU A 516 -10.89 -4.12 44.22
CA LEU A 516 -10.02 -3.03 43.78
C LEU A 516 -10.56 -1.65 44.12
N ILE A 517 -11.87 -1.46 44.14
CA ILE A 517 -12.51 -0.18 44.48
C ILE A 517 -12.92 -0.17 45.98
#